data_b9d79cc334f3984e1252fac835e8d5d2
#
_entry.id   b9d79cc334f3984e1252fac835e8d5d2
#
_cell.length_a   1.000
_cell.length_b   1.000
_cell.length_c   1.000
_cell.angle_alpha   90.00
_cell.angle_beta   90.00
_cell.angle_gamma   90.00
#
_symmetry.space_group_name_H-M   'P 1'
#
loop_
_entity.id
_entity.type
_entity.pdbx_description
1 polymer ?
#
loop_
_entity_poly.entity_id
_entity_poly.type
_entity_poly.pdbx_seq_one_letter_code
_entity_poly.pdbx_strand_id
1 'polypeptide(L)'
;MRALMKIGAGLLVLAFVLIGVTYSMLKAYGSSSPTSVAGRSLGTESRKIDAMATVVELNGPIDLILTQGQTASLKVRGEQRSLANIETIQDGRDLHIGTKGMLLNPRHRLQVELVLPSLEELTVHSSGDTKVSGFNGERLELQLHGSGNVNFVGRYRELTAGAHGSGNMNINAGSSENVELEMVGSGQISASGSCKTLNAELTGSGDLNARHLASDKVTVNLKGSGTSHVFAKQSADLTLRGSGDIRVLGNPDQRNVQRTGSGEVTWE
;
A
#
# COMPACT_ATOMS: atom_id res chain seq x y z
N MET A 1 40.89 -31.75 25.19
CA MET A 1 40.80 -31.84 23.72
C MET A 1 39.95 -33.02 23.22
N ARG A 2 40.17 -34.26 23.63
CA ARG A 2 39.38 -35.44 23.14
C ARG A 2 37.85 -35.37 23.45
N ALA A 3 37.46 -34.79 24.58
CA ALA A 3 36.03 -34.63 24.93
C ALA A 3 35.31 -33.57 24.06
N LEU A 4 35.96 -32.45 23.75
CA LEU A 4 35.44 -31.41 22.86
C LEU A 4 35.27 -31.91 21.41
N MET A 5 36.19 -32.72 20.91
CA MET A 5 36.06 -33.36 19.59
C MET A 5 34.87 -34.33 19.53
N LYS A 6 34.59 -35.08 20.60
CA LYS A 6 33.46 -36.00 20.65
C LYS A 6 32.13 -35.23 20.69
N ILE A 7 32.07 -34.09 21.41
CA ILE A 7 30.87 -33.23 21.46
C ILE A 7 30.67 -32.57 20.10
N GLY A 8 31.72 -32.05 19.45
CA GLY A 8 31.64 -31.48 18.12
C GLY A 8 31.17 -32.47 17.04
N ALA A 9 31.71 -33.70 17.08
CA ALA A 9 31.27 -34.76 16.17
C ALA A 9 29.79 -35.14 16.40
N GLY A 10 29.34 -35.20 17.66
CA GLY A 10 27.94 -35.46 18.02
C GLY A 10 27.00 -34.40 17.53
N LEU A 11 27.36 -33.11 17.66
CA LEU A 11 26.56 -31.97 17.14
C LEU A 11 26.48 -31.97 15.61
N LEU A 12 27.56 -32.36 14.95
CA LEU A 12 27.63 -32.43 13.49
C LEU A 12 26.72 -33.56 12.96
N VAL A 13 26.73 -34.72 13.59
CA VAL A 13 25.80 -35.83 13.26
C VAL A 13 24.33 -35.41 13.51
N LEU A 14 24.05 -34.73 14.62
CA LEU A 14 22.71 -34.24 14.92
C LEU A 14 22.22 -33.21 13.87
N ALA A 15 23.11 -32.34 13.42
CA ALA A 15 22.79 -31.39 12.36
C ALA A 15 22.46 -32.08 11.04
N PHE A 16 23.21 -33.10 10.64
CA PHE A 16 22.93 -33.90 9.43
C PHE A 16 21.62 -34.69 9.53
N VAL A 17 21.30 -35.22 10.72
CA VAL A 17 20.02 -35.91 10.95
C VAL A 17 18.85 -34.92 10.86
N LEU A 18 18.96 -33.74 11.46
CA LEU A 18 17.96 -32.69 11.36
C LEU A 18 17.76 -32.20 9.91
N ILE A 19 18.85 -32.00 9.16
CA ILE A 19 18.79 -31.65 7.73
C ILE A 19 18.12 -32.78 6.92
N GLY A 20 18.44 -34.03 7.21
CA GLY A 20 17.81 -35.17 6.56
C GLY A 20 16.33 -35.31 6.86
N VAL A 21 15.92 -35.06 8.11
CA VAL A 21 14.51 -35.06 8.52
C VAL A 21 13.74 -33.90 7.88
N THR A 22 14.31 -32.70 7.91
CA THR A 22 13.68 -31.53 7.26
C THR A 22 13.60 -31.72 5.75
N TYR A 23 14.62 -32.29 5.10
CA TYR A 23 14.61 -32.60 3.68
C TYR A 23 13.54 -33.68 3.35
N SER A 24 13.43 -34.73 4.15
CA SER A 24 12.42 -35.77 3.96
C SER A 24 11.00 -35.26 4.23
N MET A 25 10.80 -34.39 5.24
CA MET A 25 9.55 -33.70 5.45
C MET A 25 9.20 -32.75 4.29
N LEU A 26 10.15 -31.96 3.80
CA LEU A 26 9.94 -31.13 2.61
C LEU A 26 9.57 -31.97 1.38
N LYS A 27 10.14 -33.16 1.25
CA LYS A 27 9.84 -34.09 0.14
C LYS A 27 8.49 -34.80 0.33
N ALA A 28 8.08 -35.04 1.56
CA ALA A 28 6.80 -35.72 1.88
C ALA A 28 5.61 -34.75 1.90
N TYR A 29 5.81 -33.50 2.38
CA TYR A 29 4.79 -32.46 2.45
C TYR A 29 4.90 -31.42 1.31
N GLY A 30 6.08 -31.26 0.72
CA GLY A 30 6.26 -30.62 -0.58
C GLY A 30 5.82 -31.59 -1.66
N SER A 31 4.54 -31.99 -1.66
CA SER A 31 4.02 -32.84 -2.70
C SER A 31 4.21 -32.13 -4.03
N SER A 32 5.19 -32.51 -4.68
CA SER A 32 5.30 -32.88 -6.06
C SER A 32 3.94 -33.03 -6.77
N SER A 33 3.25 -31.95 -6.97
CA SER A 33 2.55 -31.85 -8.23
C SER A 33 3.64 -31.77 -9.29
N PRO A 34 3.69 -32.70 -10.27
CA PRO A 34 4.63 -32.62 -11.35
C PRO A 34 4.50 -31.21 -11.92
N THR A 35 5.62 -30.54 -12.10
CA THR A 35 5.70 -29.23 -12.76
C THR A 35 5.32 -29.41 -14.22
N SER A 36 4.06 -29.76 -14.47
CA SER A 36 3.52 -29.86 -15.80
C SER A 36 3.53 -28.46 -16.41
N VAL A 37 4.08 -28.33 -17.58
CA VAL A 37 4.07 -27.11 -18.40
C VAL A 37 2.65 -26.55 -18.50
N ALA A 38 1.63 -27.40 -18.49
CA ALA A 38 0.22 -27.06 -18.50
C ALA A 38 -0.26 -26.20 -17.31
N GLY A 39 0.31 -26.38 -16.10
CA GLY A 39 -0.06 -25.57 -14.93
C GLY A 39 0.55 -24.17 -14.89
N ARG A 40 1.46 -23.86 -15.84
CA ARG A 40 2.12 -22.55 -15.98
C ARG A 40 1.52 -21.70 -17.10
N SER A 41 0.53 -22.20 -17.82
CA SER A 41 -0.21 -21.40 -18.78
C SER A 41 -0.94 -20.25 -18.05
N LEU A 42 -0.95 -19.08 -18.65
CA LEU A 42 -1.74 -17.95 -18.14
C LEU A 42 -3.23 -18.25 -18.38
N GLY A 43 -4.00 -18.06 -17.32
CA GLY A 43 -5.45 -18.19 -17.34
C GLY A 43 -6.12 -16.89 -16.88
N THR A 44 -7.40 -16.77 -17.21
CA THR A 44 -8.26 -15.70 -16.70
C THR A 44 -9.52 -16.36 -16.16
N GLU A 45 -9.92 -15.98 -14.97
CA GLU A 45 -11.12 -16.46 -14.29
C GLU A 45 -12.00 -15.28 -13.90
N SER A 46 -13.29 -15.34 -14.22
CA SER A 46 -14.26 -14.34 -13.78
C SER A 46 -14.94 -14.81 -12.50
N ARG A 47 -15.05 -13.93 -11.53
CA ARG A 47 -15.71 -14.15 -10.24
C ARG A 47 -16.98 -13.32 -10.16
N LYS A 48 -18.03 -13.87 -9.57
CA LYS A 48 -19.26 -13.12 -9.31
C LYS A 48 -19.06 -12.23 -8.10
N ILE A 49 -19.41 -10.97 -8.24
CA ILE A 49 -19.47 -9.99 -7.17
C ILE A 49 -20.77 -9.19 -7.31
N ASP A 50 -21.22 -8.61 -6.20
CA ASP A 50 -22.38 -7.75 -6.17
C ASP A 50 -21.93 -6.28 -6.33
N ALA A 51 -22.78 -5.46 -6.97
CA ALA A 51 -22.57 -4.03 -7.15
C ALA A 51 -22.65 -3.21 -5.85
N MET A 52 -23.08 -3.82 -4.76
CA MET A 52 -23.13 -3.21 -3.43
C MET A 52 -21.74 -3.07 -2.78
N ALA A 53 -20.70 -3.74 -3.31
CA ALA A 53 -19.36 -3.62 -2.78
C ALA A 53 -18.84 -2.18 -2.91
N THR A 54 -18.52 -1.54 -1.78
CA THR A 54 -17.94 -0.20 -1.69
C THR A 54 -16.68 -0.16 -0.84
N VAL A 55 -16.43 -1.21 -0.07
CA VAL A 55 -15.24 -1.42 0.76
C VAL A 55 -14.45 -2.58 0.16
N VAL A 56 -13.19 -2.36 -0.14
CA VAL A 56 -12.33 -3.38 -0.77
C VAL A 56 -11.09 -3.60 0.08
N GLU A 57 -10.83 -4.83 0.44
CA GLU A 57 -9.59 -5.24 1.09
C GLU A 57 -8.80 -6.20 0.20
N LEU A 58 -7.54 -5.86 -0.05
CA LEU A 58 -6.62 -6.64 -0.86
C LEU A 58 -5.48 -7.19 -0.01
N ASN A 59 -5.35 -8.52 0.03
CA ASN A 59 -4.33 -9.21 0.81
C ASN A 59 -3.43 -10.08 -0.08
N GLY A 60 -2.11 -9.88 0.03
CA GLY A 60 -1.10 -10.70 -0.64
C GLY A 60 -0.43 -10.02 -1.84
N PRO A 61 0.48 -10.71 -2.54
CA PRO A 61 1.28 -10.16 -3.63
C PRO A 61 0.47 -10.13 -4.95
N ILE A 62 -0.56 -9.31 -4.98
CA ILE A 62 -1.52 -9.18 -6.08
C ILE A 62 -1.44 -7.77 -6.64
N ASP A 63 -1.39 -7.66 -7.97
CA ASP A 63 -1.56 -6.38 -8.66
C ASP A 63 -3.07 -6.13 -8.88
N LEU A 64 -3.56 -4.94 -8.49
CA LEU A 64 -4.97 -4.57 -8.62
C LEU A 64 -5.16 -3.43 -9.62
N ILE A 65 -6.09 -3.61 -10.54
CA ILE A 65 -6.62 -2.54 -11.39
C ILE A 65 -8.09 -2.36 -11.03
N LEU A 66 -8.40 -1.25 -10.37
CA LEU A 66 -9.75 -0.91 -9.92
C LEU A 66 -10.25 0.30 -10.68
N THR A 67 -11.36 0.13 -11.38
CA THR A 67 -11.95 1.19 -12.21
C THR A 67 -13.43 1.37 -11.92
N GLN A 68 -13.91 2.61 -12.04
CA GLN A 68 -15.36 2.85 -11.92
C GLN A 68 -16.10 2.36 -13.15
N GLY A 69 -17.25 1.71 -12.94
CA GLY A 69 -18.16 1.31 -14.01
C GLY A 69 -19.52 0.92 -13.48
N GLN A 70 -20.55 0.98 -14.31
CA GLN A 70 -21.94 0.71 -13.90
C GLN A 70 -22.20 -0.72 -13.48
N THR A 71 -21.49 -1.68 -14.09
CA THR A 71 -21.67 -3.09 -13.81
C THR A 71 -20.46 -3.64 -13.07
N ALA A 72 -20.69 -4.14 -11.87
CA ALA A 72 -19.64 -4.76 -11.07
C ALA A 72 -19.10 -6.02 -11.76
N SER A 73 -17.80 -6.14 -11.83
CA SER A 73 -17.13 -7.33 -12.38
C SER A 73 -15.75 -7.52 -11.78
N LEU A 74 -15.38 -8.77 -11.56
CA LEU A 74 -14.08 -9.17 -11.08
C LEU A 74 -13.49 -10.23 -12.00
N LYS A 75 -12.28 -9.95 -12.50
CA LYS A 75 -11.48 -10.91 -13.29
C LYS A 75 -10.12 -11.07 -12.63
N VAL A 76 -9.71 -12.31 -12.51
CA VAL A 76 -8.42 -12.69 -11.99
C VAL A 76 -7.57 -13.28 -13.09
N ARG A 77 -6.34 -12.80 -13.25
CA ARG A 77 -5.37 -13.27 -14.23
C ARG A 77 -4.12 -13.77 -13.54
N GLY A 78 -3.57 -14.87 -14.00
CA GLY A 78 -2.34 -15.43 -13.47
C GLY A 78 -2.04 -16.80 -14.01
N GLU A 79 -1.03 -17.48 -13.44
CA GLU A 79 -0.77 -18.88 -13.76
C GLU A 79 -1.96 -19.74 -13.29
N GLN A 80 -2.41 -20.66 -14.13
CA GLN A 80 -3.57 -21.53 -13.87
C GLN A 80 -3.53 -22.20 -12.50
N ARG A 81 -2.35 -22.62 -12.05
CA ARG A 81 -2.13 -23.21 -10.71
C ARG A 81 -2.31 -22.20 -9.56
N SER A 82 -2.11 -20.91 -9.83
CA SER A 82 -2.20 -19.85 -8.82
C SER A 82 -3.61 -19.29 -8.70
N LEU A 83 -4.44 -19.42 -9.74
CA LEU A 83 -5.83 -18.95 -9.74
C LEU A 83 -6.68 -19.63 -8.67
N ALA A 84 -6.46 -20.93 -8.44
CA ALA A 84 -7.16 -21.69 -7.40
C ALA A 84 -6.85 -21.21 -5.97
N ASN A 85 -5.72 -20.51 -5.79
CA ASN A 85 -5.30 -20.00 -4.48
C ASN A 85 -5.84 -18.59 -4.20
N ILE A 86 -6.51 -17.96 -5.15
CA ILE A 86 -7.15 -16.66 -4.91
C ILE A 86 -8.51 -16.89 -4.25
N GLU A 87 -8.69 -16.24 -3.14
CA GLU A 87 -9.96 -16.14 -2.43
C GLU A 87 -10.64 -14.82 -2.73
N THR A 88 -11.93 -14.89 -2.97
CA THR A 88 -12.79 -13.71 -3.14
C THR A 88 -14.03 -13.95 -2.31
N ILE A 89 -14.19 -13.15 -1.26
CA ILE A 89 -15.32 -13.25 -0.34
C ILE A 89 -15.99 -11.87 -0.32
N GLN A 90 -17.29 -11.85 -0.55
CA GLN A 90 -18.09 -10.65 -0.38
C GLN A 90 -19.12 -10.87 0.72
N ASP A 91 -19.17 -9.95 1.68
CA ASP A 91 -20.18 -9.87 2.71
C ASP A 91 -20.81 -8.47 2.69
N GLY A 92 -21.96 -8.37 2.06
CA GLY A 92 -22.64 -7.08 1.86
C GLY A 92 -21.79 -6.10 1.06
N ARG A 93 -21.29 -5.05 1.72
CA ARG A 93 -20.47 -3.99 1.12
C ARG A 93 -18.98 -4.31 1.10
N ASP A 94 -18.56 -5.28 1.88
CA ASP A 94 -17.16 -5.62 2.09
C ASP A 94 -16.72 -6.69 1.09
N LEU A 95 -15.73 -6.39 0.26
CA LEU A 95 -15.14 -7.29 -0.71
C LEU A 95 -13.69 -7.60 -0.34
N HIS A 96 -13.46 -8.82 0.06
CA HIS A 96 -12.15 -9.35 0.43
C HIS A 96 -11.53 -10.10 -0.74
N ILE A 97 -10.35 -9.72 -1.14
CA ILE A 97 -9.57 -10.37 -2.18
C ILE A 97 -8.21 -10.74 -1.60
N GLY A 98 -7.90 -12.03 -1.57
CA GLY A 98 -6.68 -12.50 -0.95
C GLY A 98 -6.12 -13.78 -1.55
N THR A 99 -4.99 -14.23 -1.01
CA THR A 99 -4.38 -15.50 -1.41
C THR A 99 -4.44 -16.51 -0.27
N LYS A 100 -4.89 -17.73 -0.56
CA LYS A 100 -4.80 -18.86 0.37
C LYS A 100 -3.38 -19.39 0.42
N GLY A 101 -2.71 -19.23 1.56
CA GLY A 101 -1.37 -19.75 1.79
C GLY A 101 -0.27 -19.00 1.04
N MET A 102 0.93 -19.56 1.09
CA MET A 102 2.11 -18.96 0.47
C MET A 102 2.21 -19.33 -1.01
N LEU A 103 2.27 -18.33 -1.87
CA LEU A 103 2.55 -18.53 -3.29
C LEU A 103 4.04 -18.82 -3.49
N LEU A 104 4.38 -20.07 -3.73
CA LEU A 104 5.77 -20.48 -3.97
C LEU A 104 6.19 -20.15 -5.41
N ASN A 105 7.06 -19.14 -5.55
CA ASN A 105 7.73 -18.76 -6.80
C ASN A 105 6.82 -18.58 -8.02
N PRO A 106 5.84 -17.68 -8.01
CA PRO A 106 5.11 -17.34 -9.23
C PRO A 106 6.06 -16.59 -10.19
N ARG A 107 6.15 -17.05 -11.44
CA ARG A 107 6.87 -16.33 -12.51
C ARG A 107 6.12 -15.09 -12.97
N HIS A 108 4.80 -15.15 -12.88
CA HIS A 108 3.89 -14.07 -13.21
C HIS A 108 3.11 -13.65 -11.96
N ARG A 109 3.07 -12.36 -11.69
CA ARG A 109 2.23 -11.82 -10.62
C ARG A 109 0.77 -12.10 -10.90
N LEU A 110 0.01 -12.31 -9.85
CA LEU A 110 -1.44 -12.37 -9.93
C LEU A 110 -1.97 -10.95 -10.16
N GLN A 111 -2.86 -10.80 -11.09
CA GLN A 111 -3.52 -9.55 -11.41
C GLN A 111 -5.02 -9.67 -11.22
N VAL A 112 -5.62 -8.71 -10.54
CA VAL A 112 -7.07 -8.57 -10.39
C VAL A 112 -7.52 -7.32 -11.12
N GLU A 113 -8.48 -7.48 -12.01
CA GLU A 113 -9.21 -6.39 -12.64
C GLU A 113 -10.60 -6.32 -11.99
N LEU A 114 -10.85 -5.24 -11.29
CA LEU A 114 -12.08 -5.00 -10.54
C LEU A 114 -12.79 -3.76 -11.06
N VAL A 115 -14.07 -3.89 -11.37
CA VAL A 115 -14.94 -2.78 -11.74
C VAL A 115 -16.04 -2.66 -10.69
N LEU A 116 -16.21 -1.47 -10.12
CA LEU A 116 -17.26 -1.17 -9.14
C LEU A 116 -17.97 0.14 -9.49
N PRO A 117 -19.27 0.28 -9.13
CA PRO A 117 -20.01 1.53 -9.33
C PRO A 117 -19.51 2.66 -8.42
N SER A 118 -19.11 2.34 -7.21
CA SER A 118 -18.64 3.28 -6.18
C SER A 118 -17.56 2.65 -5.32
N LEU A 119 -16.75 3.49 -4.69
CA LEU A 119 -15.70 3.08 -3.77
C LEU A 119 -15.70 4.07 -2.59
N GLU A 120 -15.72 3.57 -1.38
CA GLU A 120 -15.65 4.36 -0.14
C GLU A 120 -14.40 4.06 0.67
N GLU A 121 -13.92 2.82 0.60
CA GLU A 121 -12.70 2.40 1.30
C GLU A 121 -11.92 1.39 0.46
N LEU A 122 -10.59 1.55 0.45
CA LEU A 122 -9.65 0.58 -0.11
C LEU A 122 -8.49 0.38 0.85
N THR A 123 -8.39 -0.80 1.41
CA THR A 123 -7.26 -1.22 2.23
C THR A 123 -6.41 -2.24 1.47
N VAL A 124 -5.11 -1.94 1.34
CA VAL A 124 -4.15 -2.74 0.57
C VAL A 124 -3.06 -3.26 1.48
N HIS A 125 -3.06 -4.56 1.75
CA HIS A 125 -1.99 -5.29 2.45
C HIS A 125 -1.16 -6.07 1.42
N SER A 126 -0.34 -5.35 0.64
CA SER A 126 0.30 -5.94 -0.54
C SER A 126 1.72 -5.40 -0.76
N SER A 127 2.49 -6.19 -1.51
CA SER A 127 3.73 -5.76 -2.17
C SER A 127 3.56 -5.56 -3.68
N GLY A 128 2.34 -5.70 -4.19
CA GLY A 128 1.97 -5.48 -5.59
C GLY A 128 1.65 -4.03 -5.91
N ASP A 129 1.33 -3.77 -7.17
CA ASP A 129 0.93 -2.46 -7.66
C ASP A 129 -0.59 -2.35 -7.73
N THR A 130 -1.14 -1.31 -7.12
CA THR A 130 -2.57 -1.00 -7.14
C THR A 130 -2.83 0.26 -7.95
N LYS A 131 -3.72 0.18 -8.93
CA LYS A 131 -4.17 1.32 -9.73
C LYS A 131 -5.66 1.51 -9.55
N VAL A 132 -6.06 2.71 -9.12
CA VAL A 132 -7.45 3.09 -8.90
C VAL A 132 -7.76 4.30 -9.75
N SER A 133 -8.81 4.23 -10.56
CA SER A 133 -9.14 5.34 -11.47
C SER A 133 -10.62 5.48 -11.77
N GLY A 134 -11.02 6.72 -12.05
CA GLY A 134 -12.35 7.08 -12.53
C GLY A 134 -13.37 7.36 -11.43
N PHE A 135 -13.10 7.02 -10.19
CA PHE A 135 -14.03 7.17 -9.08
C PHE A 135 -14.26 8.63 -8.68
N ASN A 136 -15.47 8.88 -8.25
CA ASN A 136 -15.90 10.15 -7.66
C ASN A 136 -16.92 9.88 -6.56
N GLY A 137 -16.96 10.76 -5.54
CA GLY A 137 -17.87 10.59 -4.40
C GLY A 137 -17.68 11.64 -3.32
N GLU A 138 -18.32 11.42 -2.19
CA GLU A 138 -18.23 12.29 -1.02
C GLU A 138 -16.98 12.01 -0.20
N ARG A 139 -16.72 10.75 0.15
CA ARG A 139 -15.60 10.32 0.99
C ARG A 139 -14.92 9.10 0.41
N LEU A 140 -13.59 9.11 0.49
CA LEU A 140 -12.76 7.94 0.20
C LEU A 140 -11.68 7.82 1.27
N GLU A 141 -11.51 6.59 1.75
CA GLU A 141 -10.38 6.19 2.58
C GLU A 141 -9.49 5.20 1.81
N LEU A 142 -8.19 5.52 1.73
CA LEU A 142 -7.17 4.69 1.08
C LEU A 142 -6.10 4.32 2.11
N GLN A 143 -5.88 3.04 2.34
CA GLN A 143 -4.85 2.55 3.27
C GLN A 143 -3.90 1.59 2.55
N LEU A 144 -2.60 1.87 2.65
CA LEU A 144 -1.54 1.00 2.15
C LEU A 144 -0.70 0.48 3.32
N HIS A 145 -0.70 -0.82 3.52
CA HIS A 145 0.14 -1.51 4.49
C HIS A 145 1.15 -2.40 3.75
N GLY A 146 2.43 -2.05 3.84
CA GLY A 146 3.49 -2.86 3.23
C GLY A 146 4.45 -2.08 2.36
N SER A 147 4.90 -2.71 1.27
CA SER A 147 5.93 -2.17 0.36
C SER A 147 5.45 -2.03 -1.08
N GLY A 148 4.15 -2.18 -1.32
CA GLY A 148 3.54 -2.01 -2.64
C GLY A 148 3.43 -0.55 -3.07
N ASN A 149 2.85 -0.33 -4.25
CA ASN A 149 2.58 1.02 -4.75
C ASN A 149 1.08 1.19 -4.99
N VAL A 150 0.53 2.35 -4.60
CA VAL A 150 -0.85 2.74 -4.91
C VAL A 150 -0.84 3.97 -5.78
N ASN A 151 -1.50 3.90 -6.93
CA ASN A 151 -1.73 5.03 -7.83
C ASN A 151 -3.23 5.30 -7.88
N PHE A 152 -3.65 6.44 -7.36
CA PHE A 152 -5.05 6.87 -7.32
C PHE A 152 -5.28 8.10 -8.19
N VAL A 153 -6.33 8.04 -9.01
CA VAL A 153 -6.83 9.18 -9.79
C VAL A 153 -8.35 9.23 -9.65
N GLY A 154 -8.85 10.24 -8.96
CA GLY A 154 -10.29 10.37 -8.70
C GLY A 154 -10.67 11.76 -8.20
N ARG A 155 -11.95 11.92 -7.82
CA ARG A 155 -12.48 13.17 -7.27
C ARG A 155 -13.40 12.85 -6.10
N TYR A 156 -12.96 13.20 -4.91
CA TYR A 156 -13.75 13.06 -3.69
C TYR A 156 -13.75 14.37 -2.94
N ARG A 157 -14.87 14.67 -2.28
CA ARG A 157 -14.94 15.85 -1.43
C ARG A 157 -14.00 15.73 -0.23
N GLU A 158 -13.97 14.57 0.38
CA GLU A 158 -13.08 14.22 1.49
C GLU A 158 -12.24 13.01 1.11
N LEU A 159 -10.93 13.15 1.17
CA LEU A 159 -9.97 12.10 0.87
C LEU A 159 -9.01 11.89 2.04
N THR A 160 -9.04 10.72 2.63
CA THR A 160 -8.08 10.27 3.64
C THR A 160 -7.17 9.21 3.02
N ALA A 161 -5.87 9.37 3.12
CA ALA A 161 -4.92 8.41 2.58
C ALA A 161 -3.76 8.15 3.54
N GLY A 162 -3.59 6.90 3.94
CA GLY A 162 -2.55 6.43 4.85
C GLY A 162 -1.58 5.46 4.20
N ALA A 163 -0.27 5.65 4.42
CA ALA A 163 0.76 4.72 4.01
C ALA A 163 1.59 4.27 5.21
N HIS A 164 1.51 2.97 5.52
CA HIS A 164 2.18 2.34 6.65
C HIS A 164 3.22 1.34 6.15
N GLY A 165 4.50 1.67 6.25
CA GLY A 165 5.60 0.82 5.81
C GLY A 165 6.60 1.52 4.91
N SER A 166 7.01 0.87 3.80
CA SER A 166 7.98 1.40 2.85
C SER A 166 7.41 1.53 1.43
N GLY A 167 6.11 1.37 1.28
CA GLY A 167 5.41 1.51 0.02
C GLY A 167 5.25 2.97 -0.42
N ASN A 168 4.83 3.18 -1.67
CA ASN A 168 4.63 4.51 -2.22
C ASN A 168 3.16 4.72 -2.62
N MET A 169 2.66 5.94 -2.38
CA MET A 169 1.32 6.31 -2.78
C MET A 169 1.35 7.57 -3.64
N ASN A 170 0.79 7.48 -4.84
CA ASN A 170 0.63 8.60 -5.75
C ASN A 170 -0.86 8.94 -5.88
N ILE A 171 -1.23 10.14 -5.48
CA ILE A 171 -2.62 10.58 -5.38
C ILE A 171 -2.85 11.76 -6.30
N ASN A 172 -3.81 11.63 -7.20
CA ASN A 172 -4.40 12.78 -7.89
C ASN A 172 -5.82 12.98 -7.35
N ALA A 173 -5.97 13.94 -6.44
CA ALA A 173 -7.23 14.24 -5.78
C ALA A 173 -8.20 15.07 -6.63
N GLY A 174 -7.74 15.56 -7.79
CA GLY A 174 -8.54 16.47 -8.61
C GLY A 174 -8.83 17.76 -7.87
N SER A 175 -10.08 17.95 -7.42
CA SER A 175 -10.49 19.05 -6.56
C SER A 175 -11.26 18.50 -5.37
N SER A 176 -10.74 18.70 -4.17
CA SER A 176 -11.29 18.22 -2.90
C SER A 176 -11.57 19.37 -1.94
N GLU A 177 -12.40 19.16 -0.93
CA GLU A 177 -12.49 20.09 0.18
C GLU A 177 -11.41 19.79 1.23
N ASN A 178 -11.35 18.53 1.66
CA ASN A 178 -10.41 18.09 2.67
C ASN A 178 -9.56 16.94 2.14
N VAL A 179 -8.27 17.05 2.33
CA VAL A 179 -7.30 15.97 2.08
C VAL A 179 -6.52 15.73 3.36
N GLU A 180 -6.53 14.48 3.81
CA GLU A 180 -5.78 14.02 4.98
C GLU A 180 -4.78 12.96 4.53
N LEU A 181 -3.50 13.17 4.86
CA LEU A 181 -2.41 12.29 4.47
C LEU A 181 -1.66 11.82 5.71
N GLU A 182 -1.52 10.52 5.86
CA GLU A 182 -0.75 9.92 6.93
C GLU A 182 0.39 9.07 6.36
N MET A 183 1.61 9.29 6.85
CA MET A 183 2.78 8.47 6.53
C MET A 183 3.41 7.96 7.82
N VAL A 184 3.46 6.65 7.96
CA VAL A 184 4.15 5.96 9.05
C VAL A 184 5.17 5.00 8.48
N GLY A 185 6.45 5.34 8.59
CA GLY A 185 7.54 4.48 8.09
C GLY A 185 8.57 5.22 7.23
N SER A 186 8.93 4.65 6.08
CA SER A 186 10.00 5.14 5.22
C SER A 186 9.60 5.22 3.74
N GLY A 187 8.32 5.13 3.44
CA GLY A 187 7.79 5.26 2.09
C GLY A 187 7.66 6.70 1.62
N GLN A 188 6.91 6.89 0.54
CA GLN A 188 6.63 8.22 -0.01
C GLN A 188 5.14 8.38 -0.34
N ILE A 189 4.56 9.54 0.03
CA ILE A 189 3.28 9.98 -0.51
C ILE A 189 3.52 11.16 -1.44
N SER A 190 3.01 11.05 -2.67
CA SER A 190 2.97 12.16 -3.63
C SER A 190 1.52 12.54 -3.90
N ALA A 191 1.16 13.81 -3.69
CA ALA A 191 -0.19 14.30 -3.88
C ALA A 191 -0.24 15.48 -4.86
N SER A 192 -1.28 15.50 -5.70
CA SER A 192 -1.51 16.54 -6.71
C SER A 192 -2.99 16.88 -6.83
N GLY A 193 -3.29 18.07 -7.39
CA GLY A 193 -4.64 18.60 -7.53
C GLY A 193 -4.86 19.89 -6.74
N SER A 194 -6.03 20.03 -6.15
CA SER A 194 -6.35 21.19 -5.28
C SER A 194 -7.24 20.78 -4.11
N CYS A 195 -7.11 21.46 -2.98
CA CYS A 195 -8.02 21.30 -1.84
C CYS A 195 -8.16 22.61 -1.04
N LYS A 196 -9.20 22.68 -0.22
CA LYS A 196 -9.35 23.78 0.74
C LYS A 196 -8.42 23.57 1.94
N THR A 197 -8.40 22.34 2.47
CA THR A 197 -7.60 22.00 3.65
C THR A 197 -6.77 20.75 3.39
N LEU A 198 -5.48 20.84 3.67
CA LEU A 198 -4.55 19.72 3.72
C LEU A 198 -4.10 19.50 5.17
N ASN A 199 -4.33 18.32 5.70
CA ASN A 199 -3.75 17.85 6.95
C ASN A 199 -2.75 16.72 6.64
N ALA A 200 -1.52 16.85 7.10
CA ALA A 200 -0.48 15.86 6.85
C ALA A 200 0.24 15.47 8.15
N GLU A 201 0.23 14.19 8.46
CA GLU A 201 0.98 13.60 9.57
C GLU A 201 2.06 12.66 9.05
N LEU A 202 3.31 12.92 9.43
CA LEU A 202 4.44 12.09 9.06
C LEU A 202 5.15 11.60 10.33
N THR A 203 5.33 10.30 10.43
CA THR A 203 6.08 9.67 11.51
C THR A 203 7.12 8.70 10.94
N GLY A 204 8.40 8.99 11.17
CA GLY A 204 9.51 8.16 10.69
C GLY A 204 10.47 8.91 9.78
N SER A 205 10.87 8.27 8.67
CA SER A 205 11.81 8.81 7.69
C SER A 205 11.22 8.88 6.28
N GLY A 206 9.90 8.73 6.18
CA GLY A 206 9.19 8.82 4.91
C GLY A 206 9.00 10.25 4.43
N ASP A 207 8.71 10.42 3.15
CA ASP A 207 8.62 11.72 2.49
C ASP A 207 7.20 12.02 2.01
N LEU A 208 6.79 13.28 2.12
CA LEU A 208 5.58 13.83 1.52
C LEU A 208 5.93 14.84 0.42
N ASN A 209 5.44 14.59 -0.78
CA ASN A 209 5.54 15.52 -1.89
C ASN A 209 4.15 16.01 -2.33
N ALA A 210 3.64 17.04 -1.68
CA ALA A 210 2.37 17.70 -1.98
C ALA A 210 2.57 19.10 -2.61
N ARG A 211 3.73 19.36 -3.24
CA ARG A 211 4.01 20.63 -3.92
C ARG A 211 3.03 20.95 -5.06
N HIS A 212 2.43 19.92 -5.65
CA HIS A 212 1.45 20.03 -6.72
C HIS A 212 0.00 19.89 -6.26
N LEU A 213 -0.23 19.86 -4.94
CA LEU A 213 -1.56 19.94 -4.33
C LEU A 213 -1.79 21.37 -3.84
N ALA A 214 -2.45 22.16 -4.64
CA ALA A 214 -2.72 23.56 -4.32
C ALA A 214 -3.74 23.67 -3.18
N SER A 215 -3.27 23.96 -1.96
CA SER A 215 -4.08 23.98 -0.74
C SER A 215 -4.28 25.40 -0.24
N ASP A 216 -5.50 25.74 0.21
CA ASP A 216 -5.73 27.05 0.82
C ASP A 216 -5.14 27.09 2.25
N LYS A 217 -5.41 26.05 3.04
CA LYS A 217 -4.89 25.89 4.40
C LYS A 217 -4.11 24.59 4.51
N VAL A 218 -2.96 24.62 5.13
CA VAL A 218 -2.08 23.48 5.32
C VAL A 218 -1.72 23.32 6.80
N THR A 219 -1.87 22.10 7.31
CA THR A 219 -1.34 21.68 8.61
C THR A 219 -0.39 20.51 8.37
N VAL A 220 0.85 20.63 8.87
CA VAL A 220 1.85 19.54 8.78
C VAL A 220 2.39 19.23 10.17
N ASN A 221 2.34 17.97 10.55
CA ASN A 221 2.96 17.42 11.74
C ASN A 221 4.03 16.40 11.32
N LEU A 222 5.30 16.78 11.35
CA LEU A 222 6.43 15.92 11.06
C LEU A 222 7.13 15.47 12.34
N LYS A 223 7.21 14.16 12.57
CA LYS A 223 7.93 13.53 13.68
C LYS A 223 8.97 12.56 13.12
N GLY A 224 10.24 12.96 13.08
CA GLY A 224 11.32 12.10 12.57
C GLY A 224 12.34 12.82 11.72
N SER A 225 12.78 12.16 10.63
CA SER A 225 13.85 12.63 9.75
C SER A 225 13.43 12.70 8.28
N GLY A 226 12.14 12.55 8.01
CA GLY A 226 11.60 12.64 6.65
C GLY A 226 11.52 14.08 6.13
N THR A 227 11.09 14.25 4.89
CA THR A 227 10.94 15.55 4.23
C THR A 227 9.49 15.77 3.82
N SER A 228 8.97 16.97 4.06
CA SER A 228 7.63 17.37 3.62
C SER A 228 7.69 18.58 2.72
N HIS A 229 7.17 18.46 1.49
CA HIS A 229 7.01 19.56 0.56
C HIS A 229 5.52 19.83 0.35
N VAL A 230 5.05 21.02 0.71
CA VAL A 230 3.62 21.39 0.60
C VAL A 230 3.46 22.74 -0.09
N PHE A 231 2.27 22.98 -0.63
CA PHE A 231 1.91 24.27 -1.22
C PHE A 231 0.74 24.88 -0.44
N ALA A 232 0.93 26.05 0.15
CA ALA A 232 -0.07 26.76 0.93
C ALA A 232 -0.34 28.16 0.34
N LYS A 233 -1.64 28.51 0.19
CA LYS A 233 -2.03 29.83 -0.32
C LYS A 233 -2.32 30.84 0.79
N GLN A 234 -3.04 30.45 1.84
CA GLN A 234 -3.57 31.37 2.86
C GLN A 234 -2.88 31.18 4.23
N SER A 235 -2.81 29.93 4.69
CA SER A 235 -2.23 29.63 5.99
C SER A 235 -1.45 28.31 6.01
N ALA A 236 -0.37 28.30 6.80
CA ALA A 236 0.41 27.10 7.09
C ALA A 236 0.68 27.02 8.60
N ASP A 237 0.27 25.90 9.21
CA ASP A 237 0.52 25.55 10.60
C ASP A 237 1.43 24.30 10.62
N LEU A 238 2.67 24.49 11.09
CA LEU A 238 3.72 23.50 10.93
C LEU A 238 4.30 23.11 12.29
N THR A 239 4.27 21.83 12.57
CA THR A 239 4.95 21.24 13.73
C THR A 239 6.04 20.29 13.26
N LEU A 240 7.28 20.57 13.62
CA LEU A 240 8.46 19.76 13.31
C LEU A 240 9.12 19.27 14.59
N ARG A 241 9.22 17.95 14.75
CA ARG A 241 9.91 17.31 15.86
C ARG A 241 10.93 16.30 15.34
N GLY A 242 12.21 16.64 15.39
CA GLY A 242 13.29 15.77 14.92
C GLY A 242 14.29 16.48 14.03
N SER A 243 14.81 15.78 13.04
CA SER A 243 15.88 16.23 12.13
C SER A 243 15.42 16.33 10.67
N GLY A 244 14.13 16.15 10.42
CA GLY A 244 13.53 16.25 9.09
C GLY A 244 13.33 17.70 8.65
N ASP A 245 12.89 17.92 7.42
CA ASP A 245 12.71 19.24 6.84
C ASP A 245 11.29 19.44 6.30
N ILE A 246 10.77 20.66 6.48
CA ILE A 246 9.49 21.06 5.87
C ILE A 246 9.75 22.23 4.93
N ARG A 247 9.35 22.07 3.66
CA ARG A 247 9.39 23.13 2.66
C ARG A 247 7.99 23.54 2.27
N VAL A 248 7.68 24.81 2.40
CA VAL A 248 6.39 25.37 2.04
C VAL A 248 6.56 26.27 0.83
N LEU A 249 5.89 25.87 -0.25
CA LEU A 249 5.77 26.67 -1.46
C LEU A 249 4.54 27.58 -1.35
N GLY A 250 4.57 28.70 -2.07
CA GLY A 250 3.53 29.72 -1.99
C GLY A 250 3.86 30.78 -0.95
N ASN A 251 2.99 31.74 -0.82
CA ASN A 251 3.24 32.88 0.10
C ASN A 251 2.04 33.08 1.04
N PRO A 252 1.80 32.11 1.98
CA PRO A 252 0.66 32.21 2.89
C PRO A 252 0.83 33.43 3.84
N ASP A 253 -0.28 34.14 4.05
CA ASP A 253 -0.32 35.30 4.94
C ASP A 253 -0.13 34.92 6.42
N GLN A 254 -0.64 33.73 6.79
CA GLN A 254 -0.55 33.21 8.15
C GLN A 254 0.45 32.07 8.22
N ARG A 255 1.49 32.23 9.02
CA ARG A 255 2.57 31.26 9.20
C ARG A 255 2.76 30.98 10.69
N ASN A 256 2.47 29.77 11.10
CA ASN A 256 2.76 29.30 12.45
C ASN A 256 3.75 28.13 12.38
N VAL A 257 4.83 28.21 13.14
CA VAL A 257 5.87 27.18 13.15
C VAL A 257 6.25 26.83 14.58
N GLN A 258 6.09 25.57 14.94
CA GLN A 258 6.59 24.98 16.17
C GLN A 258 7.68 23.97 15.82
N ARG A 259 8.92 24.23 16.27
CA ARG A 259 10.07 23.39 15.96
C ARG A 259 10.77 22.90 17.21
N THR A 260 11.07 21.59 17.24
CA THR A 260 11.88 20.96 18.28
C THR A 260 12.84 19.97 17.63
N GLY A 261 14.15 20.20 17.73
CA GLY A 261 15.19 19.39 17.08
C GLY A 261 16.05 20.19 16.13
N SER A 262 16.79 19.52 15.25
CA SER A 262 17.75 20.10 14.31
C SER A 262 17.23 20.31 12.89
N GLY A 263 16.01 19.85 12.61
CA GLY A 263 15.41 20.02 11.29
C GLY A 263 15.08 21.45 10.90
N GLU A 264 14.79 21.73 9.65
CA GLU A 264 14.58 23.06 9.11
C GLU A 264 13.18 23.24 8.50
N VAL A 265 12.67 24.49 8.59
CA VAL A 265 11.45 24.91 7.87
C VAL A 265 11.81 26.05 6.93
N THR A 266 11.59 25.82 5.63
CA THR A 266 11.91 26.80 4.57
C THR A 266 10.66 27.23 3.82
N TRP A 267 10.66 28.47 3.35
CA TRP A 267 9.58 29.11 2.59
C TRP A 267 10.08 29.49 1.19
N GLU A 268 9.37 29.06 0.15
CA GLU A 268 9.73 29.31 -1.25
C GLU A 268 8.60 30.02 -2.02
#